data_cc5590c40ad7572a92dc2a5f99e47d2e
#
_entry.id   cc5590c40ad7572a92dc2a5f99e47d2e
#
_cell.length_a   1.000
_cell.length_b   1.000
_cell.length_c   1.000
_cell.angle_alpha   90.00
_cell.angle_beta   90.00
_cell.angle_gamma   90.00
#
_symmetry.space_group_name_H-M   'P 1'
#
loop_
_entity.id
_entity.type
_entity.pdbx_description
1 polymer ?
#
loop_
_entity_poly.entity_id
_entity_poly.type
_entity_poly.pdbx_seq_one_letter_code
_entity_poly.pdbx_strand_id
1 'polypeptide(L)'
;MRTLPITVAADADYPLPGLLTLPDGAGPFPAVLLVHGSGPQDRDEAVGPNRPFRDLAVGLADLGVASLRYDKRTFAHGKRLADALQGRLSVEEEVIRDALCAAALLRAEPLIRPDRVYLLGHSMGGMLAPRIDAEGGAFAGLIFWAGTPRTLDALILEQNEASLAAMPPEQRAAAAPLVQALREQFAALPRMAEEDAQHTHILGNLWAWYFKEILTHPPEEYLRRLTKPVLVLQGDRDAHLSVERDFRRYEALLAAHPDAAFHLYPGLNHLLMPSPTGAIAEVLHEYQQPQAVDSQVIADIA
;
A
#
# COMPACT_ATOMS: atom_id res chain seq x y z
N MET A 1 -6.27 -23.85 -10.03
CA MET A 1 -5.12 -23.16 -9.41
C MET A 1 -4.50 -23.97 -8.29
N ARG A 2 -3.24 -23.70 -7.91
CA ARG A 2 -2.53 -24.29 -6.76
C ARG A 2 -1.85 -23.21 -5.94
N THR A 3 -1.73 -23.43 -4.63
CA THR A 3 -1.08 -22.50 -3.73
C THR A 3 0.08 -23.19 -3.01
N LEU A 4 1.25 -22.56 -3.04
CA LEU A 4 2.46 -23.08 -2.42
C LEU A 4 2.86 -22.17 -1.26
N PRO A 5 3.13 -22.71 -0.06
CA PRO A 5 3.70 -21.91 1.01
C PRO A 5 5.12 -21.48 0.64
N ILE A 6 5.45 -20.23 0.95
CA ILE A 6 6.77 -19.63 0.73
C ILE A 6 7.15 -18.82 1.96
N THR A 7 8.45 -18.65 2.19
CA THR A 7 8.95 -17.78 3.26
C THR A 7 9.73 -16.63 2.63
N VAL A 8 9.29 -15.41 2.88
CA VAL A 8 10.05 -14.20 2.57
C VAL A 8 10.95 -13.89 3.77
N ALA A 9 12.24 -13.87 3.56
CA ALA A 9 13.22 -13.69 4.62
C ALA A 9 14.35 -12.76 4.15
N ALA A 10 14.03 -11.47 4.03
CA ALA A 10 15.03 -10.41 3.81
C ALA A 10 16.00 -10.32 5.01
N ASP A 11 15.53 -10.72 6.18
CA ASP A 11 16.27 -10.87 7.40
C ASP A 11 15.94 -12.25 8.00
N ALA A 12 16.96 -13.07 8.25
CA ALA A 12 16.81 -14.42 8.77
C ALA A 12 16.12 -14.47 10.17
N ASP A 13 16.25 -13.40 10.94
CA ASP A 13 15.61 -13.28 12.25
C ASP A 13 14.09 -12.96 12.16
N TYR A 14 13.62 -12.49 11.01
CA TYR A 14 12.23 -12.09 10.80
C TYR A 14 11.61 -12.75 9.56
N PRO A 15 11.53 -14.11 9.51
CA PRO A 15 10.94 -14.83 8.39
C PRO A 15 9.43 -14.53 8.30
N LEU A 16 8.94 -14.25 7.10
CA LEU A 16 7.55 -13.89 6.85
C LEU A 16 6.86 -15.02 6.09
N PRO A 17 5.81 -15.62 6.66
CA PRO A 17 4.99 -16.59 5.95
C PRO A 17 4.31 -15.95 4.75
N GLY A 18 4.36 -16.61 3.61
CA GLY A 18 3.73 -16.17 2.35
C GLY A 18 3.08 -17.31 1.58
N LEU A 19 2.35 -16.94 0.55
CA LEU A 19 1.67 -17.86 -0.36
C LEU A 19 1.93 -17.45 -1.81
N LEU A 20 2.50 -18.34 -2.58
CA LEU A 20 2.57 -18.24 -4.03
C LEU A 20 1.36 -18.95 -4.62
N THR A 21 0.47 -18.21 -5.26
CA THR A 21 -0.69 -18.72 -5.97
C THR A 21 -0.36 -18.83 -7.45
N LEU A 22 -0.53 -20.02 -8.02
CA LEU A 22 -0.19 -20.35 -9.40
C LEU A 22 -1.46 -20.74 -10.19
N PRO A 23 -1.58 -20.29 -11.44
CA PRO A 23 -2.61 -20.79 -12.36
C PRO A 23 -2.51 -22.30 -12.59
N ASP A 24 -3.56 -22.88 -13.17
CA ASP A 24 -3.49 -24.23 -13.74
C ASP A 24 -2.62 -24.23 -15.01
N GLY A 25 -1.91 -25.32 -15.25
CA GLY A 25 -1.03 -25.48 -16.41
C GLY A 25 0.45 -25.63 -16.07
N ALA A 26 1.26 -25.67 -17.11
CA ALA A 26 2.69 -25.98 -16.99
C ALA A 26 3.56 -24.74 -16.68
N GLY A 27 3.07 -23.52 -16.92
CA GLY A 27 3.89 -22.29 -16.80
C GLY A 27 4.94 -22.17 -17.92
N PRO A 28 5.95 -21.30 -17.80
CA PRO A 28 6.06 -20.30 -16.74
C PRO A 28 5.04 -19.15 -16.91
N PHE A 29 4.52 -18.63 -15.78
CA PHE A 29 3.47 -17.63 -15.73
C PHE A 29 4.05 -16.21 -15.50
N PRO A 30 3.38 -15.14 -15.99
CA PRO A 30 3.57 -13.80 -15.43
C PRO A 30 3.15 -13.80 -13.96
N ALA A 31 3.70 -12.91 -13.16
CA ALA A 31 3.40 -12.84 -11.73
C ALA A 31 3.26 -11.42 -11.20
N VAL A 32 2.42 -11.27 -10.18
CA VAL A 32 2.25 -10.02 -9.44
C VAL A 32 2.68 -10.22 -7.99
N LEU A 33 3.59 -9.37 -7.52
CA LEU A 33 3.90 -9.22 -6.10
C LEU A 33 2.90 -8.25 -5.48
N LEU A 34 2.21 -8.66 -4.40
CA LEU A 34 1.25 -7.83 -3.68
C LEU A 34 1.91 -7.20 -2.45
N VAL A 35 1.90 -5.86 -2.38
CA VAL A 35 2.49 -5.06 -1.29
C VAL A 35 1.40 -4.27 -0.58
N HIS A 36 1.30 -4.47 0.72
CA HIS A 36 0.22 -3.98 1.59
C HIS A 36 0.19 -2.45 1.78
N GLY A 37 -0.98 -1.99 2.18
CA GLY A 37 -1.21 -0.66 2.73
C GLY A 37 -0.57 -0.44 4.11
N SER A 38 -0.93 0.65 4.78
CA SER A 38 -0.41 1.03 6.10
C SER A 38 -0.88 0.09 7.22
N GLY A 39 -0.09 0.05 8.31
CA GLY A 39 -0.37 -0.77 9.48
C GLY A 39 0.02 -2.25 9.33
N PRO A 40 -0.10 -3.02 10.44
CA PRO A 40 0.15 -4.46 10.44
C PRO A 40 -0.94 -5.18 9.64
N GLN A 41 -0.55 -5.95 8.61
CA GLN A 41 -1.46 -6.65 7.71
C GLN A 41 -1.02 -8.11 7.52
N ASP A 42 -1.98 -9.03 7.52
CA ASP A 42 -1.74 -10.39 7.08
C ASP A 42 -1.60 -10.47 5.54
N ARG A 43 -1.18 -11.60 5.04
CA ARG A 43 -0.98 -11.84 3.59
C ARG A 43 -2.23 -11.65 2.74
N ASP A 44 -3.42 -11.70 3.32
CA ASP A 44 -4.69 -11.51 2.63
C ASP A 44 -5.17 -10.05 2.69
N GLU A 45 -4.41 -9.18 3.42
CA GLU A 45 -4.77 -7.78 3.74
C GLU A 45 -6.17 -7.70 4.35
N ALA A 46 -6.38 -8.48 5.40
CA ALA A 46 -7.69 -8.68 6.00
C ALA A 46 -8.28 -7.40 6.62
N VAL A 47 -9.44 -6.99 6.15
CA VAL A 47 -10.22 -5.86 6.71
C VAL A 47 -11.63 -6.38 7.07
N GLY A 48 -11.89 -6.58 8.35
CA GLY A 48 -13.12 -7.27 8.78
C GLY A 48 -13.23 -8.67 8.14
N PRO A 49 -14.37 -9.03 7.52
CA PRO A 49 -14.53 -10.29 6.80
C PRO A 49 -13.84 -10.30 5.43
N ASN A 50 -13.41 -9.16 4.90
CA ASN A 50 -12.90 -8.99 3.53
C ASN A 50 -11.42 -9.40 3.43
N ARG A 51 -11.04 -9.92 2.27
CA ARG A 51 -9.70 -10.46 2.00
C ARG A 51 -9.23 -10.05 0.60
N PRO A 52 -8.99 -8.74 0.37
CA PRO A 52 -8.73 -8.22 -0.98
C PRO A 52 -7.56 -8.88 -1.68
N PHE A 53 -6.45 -9.15 -1.01
CA PHE A 53 -5.31 -9.83 -1.65
C PHE A 53 -5.57 -11.29 -1.96
N ARG A 54 -6.41 -11.97 -1.18
CA ARG A 54 -6.84 -13.32 -1.53
C ARG A 54 -7.75 -13.32 -2.76
N ASP A 55 -8.69 -12.38 -2.83
CA ASP A 55 -9.61 -12.24 -3.96
C ASP A 55 -8.82 -11.98 -5.25
N LEU A 56 -7.84 -11.06 -5.21
CA LEU A 56 -6.91 -10.85 -6.32
C LEU A 56 -6.15 -12.12 -6.69
N ALA A 57 -5.57 -12.82 -5.71
CA ALA A 57 -4.75 -14.00 -5.99
C ALA A 57 -5.55 -15.13 -6.66
N VAL A 58 -6.81 -15.30 -6.27
CA VAL A 58 -7.72 -16.27 -6.88
C VAL A 58 -8.11 -15.83 -8.30
N GLY A 59 -8.60 -14.60 -8.45
CA GLY A 59 -9.07 -14.12 -9.74
C GLY A 59 -7.95 -13.99 -10.78
N LEU A 60 -6.76 -13.53 -10.39
CA LEU A 60 -5.60 -13.49 -11.27
C LEU A 60 -5.15 -14.88 -11.71
N ALA A 61 -5.18 -15.87 -10.81
CA ALA A 61 -4.83 -17.24 -11.16
C ALA A 61 -5.80 -17.85 -12.19
N ASP A 62 -7.10 -17.53 -12.09
CA ASP A 62 -8.10 -17.95 -13.09
C ASP A 62 -7.87 -17.29 -14.47
N LEU A 63 -7.21 -16.14 -14.49
CA LEU A 63 -6.81 -15.39 -15.71
C LEU A 63 -5.38 -15.69 -16.18
N GLY A 64 -4.68 -16.66 -15.57
CA GLY A 64 -3.37 -17.10 -16.01
C GLY A 64 -2.19 -16.32 -15.43
N VAL A 65 -2.41 -15.49 -14.40
CA VAL A 65 -1.39 -14.69 -13.72
C VAL A 65 -1.13 -15.24 -12.32
N ALA A 66 0.11 -15.53 -11.98
CA ALA A 66 0.52 -15.93 -10.64
C ALA A 66 0.58 -14.72 -9.68
N SER A 67 0.53 -14.98 -8.38
CA SER A 67 0.71 -13.92 -7.40
C SER A 67 1.44 -14.39 -6.14
N LEU A 68 2.25 -13.51 -5.56
CA LEU A 68 2.87 -13.70 -4.25
C LEU A 68 2.32 -12.68 -3.27
N ARG A 69 1.82 -13.17 -2.14
CA ARG A 69 1.42 -12.38 -0.98
C ARG A 69 2.04 -12.96 0.29
N TYR A 70 2.39 -12.12 1.25
CA TYR A 70 3.10 -12.53 2.47
C TYR A 70 2.65 -11.68 3.67
N ASP A 71 2.84 -12.18 4.88
CA ASP A 71 2.52 -11.42 6.09
C ASP A 71 3.49 -10.25 6.24
N LYS A 72 2.97 -9.05 6.48
CA LYS A 72 3.79 -7.87 6.71
C LYS A 72 4.62 -8.03 7.98
N ARG A 73 5.84 -7.51 7.99
CA ARG A 73 6.78 -7.66 9.10
C ARG A 73 6.21 -7.19 10.44
N THR A 74 5.50 -6.06 10.44
CA THR A 74 4.84 -5.53 11.63
C THR A 74 3.66 -6.38 12.10
N PHE A 75 3.02 -7.14 11.23
CA PHE A 75 2.01 -8.12 11.60
C PHE A 75 2.64 -9.37 12.22
N ALA A 76 3.62 -9.97 11.54
CA ALA A 76 4.23 -11.22 11.97
C ALA A 76 5.11 -11.08 13.23
N HIS A 77 5.79 -9.95 13.38
CA HIS A 77 6.84 -9.75 14.39
C HIS A 77 6.73 -8.40 15.13
N GLY A 78 5.60 -7.71 15.11
CA GLY A 78 5.45 -6.31 15.53
C GLY A 78 6.06 -5.97 16.87
N LYS A 79 5.76 -6.78 17.94
CA LYS A 79 6.34 -6.53 19.27
C LYS A 79 7.87 -6.68 19.28
N ARG A 80 8.40 -7.77 18.72
CA ARG A 80 9.84 -8.04 18.67
C ARG A 80 10.57 -6.96 17.86
N LEU A 81 9.96 -6.51 16.77
CA LEU A 81 10.50 -5.45 15.92
C LEU A 81 10.54 -4.11 16.64
N ALA A 82 9.47 -3.75 17.34
CA ALA A 82 9.40 -2.52 18.13
C ALA A 82 10.45 -2.50 19.26
N ASP A 83 10.62 -3.63 19.97
CA ASP A 83 11.62 -3.78 21.03
C ASP A 83 13.05 -3.66 20.47
N ALA A 84 13.32 -4.20 19.28
CA ALA A 84 14.65 -4.17 18.66
C ALA A 84 15.02 -2.81 18.06
N LEU A 85 14.07 -2.12 17.42
CA LEU A 85 14.34 -0.89 16.67
C LEU A 85 14.20 0.39 17.50
N GLN A 86 13.41 0.37 18.58
CA GLN A 86 13.31 1.48 19.55
C GLN A 86 13.20 2.87 18.89
N GLY A 87 12.17 3.09 18.07
CA GLY A 87 11.93 4.36 17.38
C GLY A 87 12.63 4.51 16.03
N ARG A 88 13.44 3.55 15.62
CA ARG A 88 14.14 3.55 14.31
C ARG A 88 13.41 2.77 13.22
N LEU A 89 12.21 2.26 13.51
CA LEU A 89 11.38 1.63 12.46
C LEU A 89 11.08 2.65 11.36
N SER A 90 11.33 2.28 10.13
CA SER A 90 10.97 3.04 8.93
C SER A 90 10.29 2.14 7.89
N VAL A 91 9.84 2.69 6.78
CA VAL A 91 9.29 1.90 5.67
C VAL A 91 10.34 1.01 5.01
N GLU A 92 11.61 1.34 5.15
CA GLU A 92 12.73 0.50 4.70
C GLU A 92 12.70 -0.86 5.40
N GLU A 93 12.60 -0.88 6.74
CA GLU A 93 12.52 -2.11 7.53
C GLU A 93 11.15 -2.76 7.43
N GLU A 94 10.08 -1.97 7.35
CA GLU A 94 8.71 -2.50 7.39
C GLU A 94 8.26 -3.12 6.07
N VAL A 95 8.69 -2.55 4.93
CA VAL A 95 8.12 -2.86 3.62
C VAL A 95 9.17 -3.13 2.56
N ILE A 96 10.14 -2.20 2.36
CA ILE A 96 10.96 -2.18 1.14
C ILE A 96 11.85 -3.41 1.04
N ARG A 97 12.60 -3.73 2.10
CA ARG A 97 13.50 -4.91 2.11
C ARG A 97 12.77 -6.21 1.85
N ASP A 98 11.58 -6.37 2.44
CA ASP A 98 10.79 -7.58 2.28
C ASP A 98 10.21 -7.68 0.87
N ALA A 99 9.75 -6.57 0.29
CA ALA A 99 9.27 -6.51 -1.08
C ALA A 99 10.38 -6.85 -2.10
N LEU A 100 11.60 -6.35 -1.90
CA LEU A 100 12.76 -6.67 -2.73
C LEU A 100 13.13 -8.16 -2.64
N CYS A 101 13.13 -8.72 -1.43
CA CYS A 101 13.35 -10.16 -1.22
C CYS A 101 12.25 -11.00 -1.89
N ALA A 102 10.99 -10.63 -1.74
CA ALA A 102 9.85 -11.32 -2.36
C ALA A 102 9.93 -11.28 -3.90
N ALA A 103 10.33 -10.14 -4.47
CA ALA A 103 10.55 -10.01 -5.91
C ALA A 103 11.68 -10.91 -6.41
N ALA A 104 12.77 -11.03 -5.65
CA ALA A 104 13.86 -11.94 -5.97
C ALA A 104 13.42 -13.40 -5.92
N LEU A 105 12.62 -13.79 -4.92
CA LEU A 105 12.03 -15.13 -4.81
C LEU A 105 11.14 -15.46 -6.00
N LEU A 106 10.26 -14.52 -6.43
CA LEU A 106 9.42 -14.71 -7.61
C LEU A 106 10.26 -14.94 -8.87
N ARG A 107 11.31 -14.15 -9.08
CA ARG A 107 12.18 -14.32 -10.27
C ARG A 107 12.99 -15.62 -10.27
N ALA A 108 13.26 -16.15 -9.09
CA ALA A 108 13.97 -17.43 -8.94
C ALA A 108 13.06 -18.66 -9.07
N GLU A 109 11.72 -18.48 -9.01
CA GLU A 109 10.76 -19.59 -9.11
C GLU A 109 10.66 -20.11 -10.55
N PRO A 110 10.95 -21.40 -10.83
CA PRO A 110 10.99 -21.94 -12.19
C PRO A 110 9.64 -21.84 -12.95
N LEU A 111 8.54 -21.71 -12.24
CA LEU A 111 7.20 -21.58 -12.82
C LEU A 111 6.81 -20.14 -13.12
N ILE A 112 7.68 -19.17 -12.84
CA ILE A 112 7.47 -17.75 -13.08
C ILE A 112 8.37 -17.24 -14.20
N ARG A 113 7.84 -16.40 -15.04
CA ARG A 113 8.59 -15.65 -16.06
C ARG A 113 9.36 -14.52 -15.37
N PRO A 114 10.70 -14.59 -15.24
CA PRO A 114 11.47 -13.59 -14.49
C PRO A 114 11.42 -12.18 -15.13
N ASP A 115 11.13 -12.11 -16.43
CA ASP A 115 10.95 -10.87 -17.21
C ASP A 115 9.51 -10.29 -17.12
N ARG A 116 8.59 -10.99 -16.46
CA ARG A 116 7.18 -10.64 -16.32
C ARG A 116 6.73 -10.65 -14.85
N VAL A 117 7.51 -10.06 -13.98
CA VAL A 117 7.18 -9.86 -12.57
C VAL A 117 6.78 -8.40 -12.38
N TYR A 118 5.54 -8.17 -11.98
CA TYR A 118 4.94 -6.86 -11.72
C TYR A 118 4.80 -6.62 -10.23
N LEU A 119 4.78 -5.35 -9.81
CA LEU A 119 4.45 -4.95 -8.44
C LEU A 119 3.04 -4.33 -8.42
N LEU A 120 2.17 -4.84 -7.57
CA LEU A 120 0.94 -4.18 -7.19
C LEU A 120 1.07 -3.71 -5.74
N GLY A 121 0.99 -2.40 -5.53
CA GLY A 121 0.95 -1.81 -4.20
C GLY A 121 -0.43 -1.24 -3.89
N HIS A 122 -1.02 -1.63 -2.76
CA HIS A 122 -2.25 -1.06 -2.26
C HIS A 122 -1.96 0.10 -1.30
N SER A 123 -2.67 1.22 -1.43
CA SER A 123 -2.60 2.35 -0.50
C SER A 123 -1.14 2.83 -0.28
N MET A 124 -0.58 2.71 0.91
CA MET A 124 0.83 3.00 1.20
C MET A 124 1.78 2.14 0.34
N GLY A 125 1.43 0.89 0.04
CA GLY A 125 2.19 0.05 -0.89
C GLY A 125 2.26 0.66 -2.29
N GLY A 126 1.17 1.28 -2.76
CA GLY A 126 1.13 2.03 -4.02
C GLY A 126 1.97 3.31 -3.98
N MET A 127 2.00 4.01 -2.85
CA MET A 127 2.90 5.15 -2.61
C MET A 127 4.37 4.73 -2.68
N LEU A 128 4.72 3.56 -2.13
CA LEU A 128 6.10 3.06 -2.05
C LEU A 128 6.55 2.31 -3.31
N ALA A 129 5.64 1.85 -4.15
CA ALA A 129 5.95 1.01 -5.32
C ALA A 129 7.01 1.62 -6.26
N PRO A 130 7.00 2.92 -6.60
CA PRO A 130 8.04 3.51 -7.42
C PRO A 130 9.42 3.51 -6.75
N ARG A 131 9.47 3.69 -5.42
CA ARG A 131 10.71 3.61 -4.64
C ARG A 131 11.24 2.17 -4.58
N ILE A 132 10.39 1.18 -4.31
CA ILE A 132 10.77 -0.24 -4.29
C ILE A 132 11.37 -0.65 -5.65
N ASP A 133 10.81 -0.18 -6.75
CA ASP A 133 11.37 -0.45 -8.08
C ASP A 133 12.72 0.21 -8.28
N ALA A 134 12.87 1.47 -7.91
CA ALA A 134 14.11 2.25 -8.04
C ALA A 134 15.25 1.69 -7.17
N GLU A 135 14.94 1.12 -6.01
CA GLU A 135 15.91 0.52 -5.09
C GLU A 135 16.26 -0.93 -5.42
N GLY A 136 15.89 -1.43 -6.60
CA GLY A 136 16.34 -2.73 -7.12
C GLY A 136 15.21 -3.74 -7.37
N GLY A 137 13.95 -3.33 -7.28
CA GLY A 137 12.79 -4.17 -7.55
C GLY A 137 12.76 -4.76 -8.95
N ALA A 138 13.31 -4.04 -9.95
CA ALA A 138 13.45 -4.48 -11.34
C ALA A 138 12.17 -5.09 -11.93
N PHE A 139 11.02 -4.50 -11.61
CA PHE A 139 9.72 -4.97 -12.07
C PHE A 139 9.50 -4.69 -13.56
N ALA A 140 8.66 -5.48 -14.21
CA ALA A 140 8.24 -5.28 -15.59
C ALA A 140 7.26 -4.11 -15.74
N GLY A 141 6.51 -3.79 -14.69
CA GLY A 141 5.58 -2.67 -14.58
C GLY A 141 5.05 -2.54 -13.16
N LEU A 142 4.39 -1.42 -12.88
CA LEU A 142 3.86 -1.08 -11.55
C LEU A 142 2.35 -0.87 -11.62
N ILE A 143 1.63 -1.32 -10.60
CA ILE A 143 0.20 -1.17 -10.45
C ILE A 143 -0.06 -0.47 -9.11
N PHE A 144 -0.65 0.73 -9.17
CA PHE A 144 -1.00 1.51 -7.98
C PHE A 144 -2.50 1.34 -7.71
N TRP A 145 -2.82 0.47 -6.77
CA TRP A 145 -4.19 0.27 -6.30
C TRP A 145 -4.48 1.22 -5.15
N ALA A 146 -5.35 2.19 -5.38
CA ALA A 146 -5.69 3.21 -4.40
C ALA A 146 -4.44 3.76 -3.68
N GLY A 147 -3.37 4.05 -4.46
CA GLY A 147 -2.14 4.66 -3.98
C GLY A 147 -2.24 6.18 -3.96
N THR A 148 -1.25 6.83 -3.36
CA THR A 148 -1.12 8.29 -3.36
C THR A 148 0.28 8.71 -3.82
N PRO A 149 0.40 9.78 -4.63
CA PRO A 149 1.70 10.36 -4.96
C PRO A 149 2.21 11.31 -3.88
N ARG A 150 1.40 11.55 -2.84
CA ARG A 150 1.73 12.44 -1.71
C ARG A 150 2.47 11.70 -0.60
N THR A 151 3.09 12.44 0.31
CA THR A 151 3.70 11.89 1.52
C THR A 151 2.65 11.48 2.55
N LEU A 152 3.00 10.53 3.41
CA LEU A 152 2.07 9.93 4.36
C LEU A 152 1.56 10.93 5.42
N ASP A 153 2.40 11.86 5.86
CA ASP A 153 2.03 12.94 6.79
C ASP A 153 0.94 13.85 6.19
N ALA A 154 1.09 14.25 4.92
CA ALA A 154 0.10 15.05 4.22
C ALA A 154 -1.24 14.31 4.09
N LEU A 155 -1.20 13.02 3.77
CA LEU A 155 -2.38 12.18 3.64
C LEU A 155 -3.09 12.01 4.99
N ILE A 156 -2.36 11.64 6.05
CA ILE A 156 -2.93 11.42 7.38
C ILE A 156 -3.54 12.71 7.94
N LEU A 157 -2.88 13.85 7.74
CA LEU A 157 -3.44 15.13 8.17
C LEU A 157 -4.78 15.42 7.50
N GLU A 158 -4.87 15.23 6.18
CA GLU A 158 -6.11 15.42 5.44
C GLU A 158 -7.23 14.48 5.91
N GLN A 159 -6.93 13.20 6.13
CA GLN A 159 -7.90 12.23 6.64
C GLN A 159 -8.44 12.62 8.03
N ASN A 160 -7.57 13.12 8.91
CA ASN A 160 -7.98 13.61 10.23
C ASN A 160 -8.82 14.90 10.13
N GLU A 161 -8.50 15.82 9.21
CA GLU A 161 -9.27 17.00 8.95
C GLU A 161 -10.66 16.68 8.36
N ALA A 162 -10.74 15.75 7.43
CA ALA A 162 -12.00 15.28 6.85
C ALA A 162 -12.87 14.60 7.91
N SER A 163 -12.28 13.75 8.75
CA SER A 163 -12.97 13.11 9.87
C SER A 163 -13.48 14.15 10.87
N LEU A 164 -12.65 15.15 11.23
CA LEU A 164 -13.04 16.25 12.11
C LEU A 164 -14.21 17.05 11.53
N ALA A 165 -14.18 17.34 10.23
CA ALA A 165 -15.25 18.08 9.56
C ALA A 165 -16.59 17.33 9.56
N ALA A 166 -16.56 16.00 9.49
CA ALA A 166 -17.75 15.14 9.53
C ALA A 166 -18.34 14.94 10.94
N MET A 167 -17.62 15.32 12.01
CA MET A 167 -18.09 15.15 13.38
C MET A 167 -19.21 16.14 13.75
N PRO A 168 -20.13 15.75 14.67
CA PRO A 168 -21.06 16.67 15.33
C PRO A 168 -20.33 17.83 16.02
N PRO A 169 -20.95 19.02 16.18
CA PRO A 169 -20.27 20.23 16.68
C PRO A 169 -19.54 20.07 18.01
N GLU A 170 -20.13 19.36 18.98
CA GLU A 170 -19.54 19.15 20.31
C GLU A 170 -18.29 18.27 20.22
N GLN A 171 -18.37 17.15 19.48
CA GLN A 171 -17.24 16.24 19.27
C GLN A 171 -16.12 16.92 18.47
N ARG A 172 -16.50 17.73 17.46
CA ARG A 172 -15.55 18.52 16.67
C ARG A 172 -14.78 19.50 17.54
N ALA A 173 -15.47 20.24 18.44
CA ALA A 173 -14.81 21.17 19.35
C ALA A 173 -13.81 20.47 20.28
N ALA A 174 -14.11 19.26 20.74
CA ALA A 174 -13.21 18.48 21.58
C ALA A 174 -12.00 17.89 20.79
N ALA A 175 -12.21 17.49 19.55
CA ALA A 175 -11.15 16.86 18.72
C ALA A 175 -10.27 17.88 17.98
N ALA A 176 -10.74 19.10 17.72
CA ALA A 176 -9.99 20.10 16.96
C ALA A 176 -8.59 20.41 17.52
N PRO A 177 -8.36 20.52 18.84
CA PRO A 177 -7.00 20.72 19.38
C PRO A 177 -6.03 19.58 19.05
N LEU A 178 -6.51 18.33 18.96
CA LEU A 178 -5.68 17.17 18.61
C LEU A 178 -5.23 17.21 17.16
N VAL A 179 -6.14 17.57 16.24
CA VAL A 179 -5.81 17.73 14.82
C VAL A 179 -4.87 18.91 14.61
N GLN A 180 -5.05 20.01 15.36
CA GLN A 180 -4.13 21.13 15.31
C GLN A 180 -2.73 20.76 15.82
N ALA A 181 -2.62 20.03 16.93
CA ALA A 181 -1.37 19.52 17.44
C ALA A 181 -0.66 18.60 16.45
N LEU A 182 -1.42 17.71 15.77
CA LEU A 182 -0.91 16.85 14.71
C LEU A 182 -0.33 17.66 13.55
N ARG A 183 -1.02 18.71 13.11
CA ARG A 183 -0.54 19.63 12.07
C ARG A 183 0.79 20.26 12.45
N GLU A 184 0.92 20.72 13.70
CA GLU A 184 2.15 21.35 14.21
C GLU A 184 3.28 20.33 14.30
N GLN A 185 3.02 19.11 14.75
CA GLN A 185 3.99 18.02 14.78
C GLN A 185 4.50 17.69 13.37
N PHE A 186 3.63 17.51 12.39
CA PHE A 186 4.03 17.24 11.02
C PHE A 186 4.81 18.43 10.39
N ALA A 187 4.40 19.66 10.65
CA ALA A 187 5.13 20.86 10.17
C ALA A 187 6.56 20.98 10.76
N ALA A 188 6.81 20.39 11.91
CA ALA A 188 8.14 20.39 12.54
C ALA A 188 9.09 19.33 11.96
N LEU A 189 8.56 18.23 11.37
CA LEU A 189 9.35 17.08 10.90
C LEU A 189 10.52 17.42 9.98
N PRO A 190 10.38 18.30 8.96
CA PRO A 190 11.50 18.58 8.06
C PRO A 190 12.72 19.17 8.76
N ARG A 191 12.51 19.90 9.87
CA ARG A 191 13.56 20.58 10.64
C ARG A 191 14.05 19.78 11.85
N MET A 192 13.34 18.72 12.22
CA MET A 192 13.69 17.88 13.37
C MET A 192 14.98 17.12 13.07
N ALA A 193 15.91 17.02 14.01
CA ALA A 193 17.08 16.15 13.86
C ALA A 193 16.66 14.67 13.83
N GLU A 194 17.46 13.81 13.22
CA GLU A 194 17.15 12.38 13.14
C GLU A 194 17.08 11.74 14.53
N GLU A 195 18.01 12.06 15.40
CA GLU A 195 18.04 11.58 16.78
C GLU A 195 16.77 11.99 17.54
N ASP A 196 16.32 13.24 17.39
CA ASP A 196 15.09 13.72 18.02
C ASP A 196 13.87 12.98 17.45
N ALA A 197 13.84 12.73 16.13
CA ALA A 197 12.74 12.02 15.48
C ALA A 197 12.61 10.57 15.97
N GLN A 198 13.73 9.91 16.29
CA GLN A 198 13.76 8.56 16.86
C GLN A 198 13.28 8.49 18.32
N HIS A 199 13.17 9.65 18.99
CA HIS A 199 12.72 9.75 20.39
C HIS A 199 11.40 10.54 20.56
N THR A 200 10.82 11.02 19.46
CA THR A 200 9.55 11.77 19.46
C THR A 200 8.41 10.92 18.94
N HIS A 201 7.28 10.93 19.65
CA HIS A 201 6.06 10.29 19.18
C HIS A 201 5.13 11.27 18.47
N ILE A 202 4.50 10.78 17.41
CA ILE A 202 3.39 11.42 16.68
C ILE A 202 2.21 10.46 16.69
N LEU A 203 0.98 10.96 16.69
CA LEU A 203 -0.24 10.13 16.74
C LEU A 203 -0.25 9.13 17.91
N GLY A 204 0.24 9.57 19.07
CA GLY A 204 0.23 8.80 20.30
C GLY A 204 1.36 7.78 20.42
N ASN A 205 1.55 6.89 19.46
CA ASN A 205 2.52 5.80 19.55
C ASN A 205 3.38 5.56 18.30
N LEU A 206 3.20 6.34 17.25
CA LEU A 206 4.06 6.28 16.07
C LEU A 206 5.28 7.19 16.26
N TRP A 207 6.44 6.72 15.83
CA TRP A 207 7.66 7.50 15.92
C TRP A 207 7.75 8.55 14.80
N ALA A 208 8.21 9.75 15.12
CA ALA A 208 8.41 10.82 14.15
C ALA A 208 9.40 10.42 13.05
N TRP A 209 10.37 9.56 13.37
CA TRP A 209 11.34 9.01 12.41
C TRP A 209 10.67 8.32 11.23
N TYR A 210 9.61 7.55 11.46
CA TYR A 210 8.87 6.86 10.40
C TYR A 210 8.37 7.82 9.30
N PHE A 211 7.80 8.95 9.72
CA PHE A 211 7.33 9.98 8.80
C PHE A 211 8.47 10.78 8.18
N LYS A 212 9.48 11.11 8.99
CA LYS A 212 10.64 11.87 8.53
C LYS A 212 11.41 11.11 7.44
N GLU A 213 11.56 9.81 7.58
CA GLU A 213 12.21 8.98 6.56
C GLU A 213 11.45 9.04 5.23
N ILE A 214 10.11 8.93 5.24
CA ILE A 214 9.28 9.06 4.04
C ILE A 214 9.44 10.46 3.40
N LEU A 215 9.55 11.52 4.20
CA LEU A 215 9.76 12.88 3.70
C LEU A 215 11.11 13.06 2.98
N THR A 216 12.12 12.26 3.30
CA THR A 216 13.41 12.26 2.59
C THR A 216 13.35 11.49 1.25
N HIS A 217 12.24 10.76 1.01
CA HIS A 217 12.01 9.97 -0.19
C HIS A 217 10.63 10.28 -0.81
N PRO A 218 10.38 11.53 -1.27
CA PRO A 218 9.06 11.93 -1.75
C PRO A 218 8.60 11.07 -2.94
N PRO A 219 7.39 10.50 -2.91
CA PRO A 219 6.91 9.60 -3.97
C PRO A 219 6.94 10.24 -5.37
N GLU A 220 6.62 11.53 -5.46
CA GLU A 220 6.64 12.26 -6.75
C GLU A 220 8.02 12.28 -7.43
N GLU A 221 9.11 12.26 -6.69
CA GLU A 221 10.46 12.25 -7.29
C GLU A 221 10.74 10.94 -8.02
N TYR A 222 10.29 9.82 -7.45
CA TYR A 222 10.39 8.51 -8.07
C TYR A 222 9.46 8.39 -9.28
N LEU A 223 8.23 8.90 -9.18
CA LEU A 223 7.26 8.91 -10.28
C LEU A 223 7.76 9.67 -11.50
N ARG A 224 8.40 10.83 -11.32
CA ARG A 224 8.96 11.62 -12.44
C ARG A 224 10.10 10.92 -13.18
N ARG A 225 10.74 9.95 -12.57
CA ARG A 225 11.85 9.16 -13.15
C ARG A 225 11.38 7.81 -13.67
N LEU A 226 10.13 7.44 -13.43
CA LEU A 226 9.59 6.15 -13.81
C LEU A 226 9.42 6.09 -15.34
N THR A 227 9.90 5.01 -15.94
CA THR A 227 9.83 4.77 -17.39
C THR A 227 9.15 3.45 -17.76
N LYS A 228 8.78 2.66 -16.75
CA LYS A 228 8.14 1.36 -16.92
C LYS A 228 6.62 1.51 -17.01
N PRO A 229 5.91 0.55 -17.64
CA PRO A 229 4.46 0.54 -17.66
C PRO A 229 3.84 0.79 -16.28
N VAL A 230 2.83 1.64 -16.24
CA VAL A 230 2.12 2.01 -15.01
C VAL A 230 0.62 1.84 -15.20
N LEU A 231 -0.03 1.21 -14.24
CA LEU A 231 -1.48 1.14 -14.15
C LEU A 231 -1.93 1.76 -12.82
N VAL A 232 -2.77 2.80 -12.87
CA VAL A 232 -3.33 3.49 -11.70
C VAL A 232 -4.80 3.16 -11.57
N LEU A 233 -5.19 2.60 -10.42
CA LEU A 233 -6.54 2.13 -10.12
C LEU A 233 -7.06 2.82 -8.87
N GLN A 234 -8.25 3.43 -8.93
CA GLN A 234 -8.92 4.00 -7.76
C GLN A 234 -10.44 3.90 -7.90
N GLY A 235 -11.14 3.74 -6.77
CA GLY A 235 -12.59 3.88 -6.70
C GLY A 235 -12.98 5.35 -6.55
N ASP A 236 -14.09 5.78 -7.17
CA ASP A 236 -14.59 7.15 -7.02
C ASP A 236 -15.27 7.42 -5.67
N ARG A 237 -15.56 6.33 -4.92
CA ARG A 237 -16.08 6.35 -3.55
C ARG A 237 -15.04 5.95 -2.50
N ASP A 238 -13.77 6.16 -2.81
CA ASP A 238 -12.70 5.99 -1.86
C ASP A 238 -12.77 7.08 -0.78
N ALA A 239 -13.05 6.68 0.47
CA ALA A 239 -13.13 7.59 1.60
C ALA A 239 -11.76 7.96 2.19
N HIS A 240 -10.70 7.25 1.81
CA HIS A 240 -9.34 7.47 2.31
C HIS A 240 -8.50 8.34 1.38
N LEU A 241 -8.75 8.28 0.07
CA LEU A 241 -8.02 9.03 -0.95
C LEU A 241 -8.96 9.90 -1.79
N SER A 242 -8.52 11.09 -2.09
CA SER A 242 -9.27 12.04 -2.91
C SER A 242 -9.01 11.78 -4.40
N VAL A 243 -10.09 11.64 -5.19
CA VAL A 243 -9.95 11.57 -6.65
C VAL A 243 -9.15 12.77 -7.18
N GLU A 244 -9.45 13.99 -6.71
CA GLU A 244 -8.79 15.21 -7.19
C GLU A 244 -7.33 15.32 -6.77
N ARG A 245 -7.02 14.95 -5.50
CA ARG A 245 -5.68 15.18 -4.93
C ARG A 245 -4.74 14.00 -5.16
N ASP A 246 -5.29 12.80 -5.41
CA ASP A 246 -4.48 11.59 -5.58
C ASP A 246 -4.57 11.07 -7.01
N PHE A 247 -5.73 10.65 -7.50
CA PHE A 247 -5.90 10.09 -8.84
C PHE A 247 -5.55 11.11 -9.95
N ARG A 248 -6.14 12.30 -9.91
CA ARG A 248 -5.84 13.38 -10.87
C ARG A 248 -4.40 13.88 -10.75
N ARG A 249 -3.81 13.77 -9.57
CA ARG A 249 -2.40 14.09 -9.39
C ARG A 249 -1.50 13.08 -10.09
N TYR A 250 -1.82 11.78 -10.03
CA TYR A 250 -1.13 10.77 -10.85
C TYR A 250 -1.25 11.06 -12.34
N GLU A 251 -2.45 11.37 -12.83
CA GLU A 251 -2.64 11.74 -14.26
C GLU A 251 -1.75 12.93 -14.65
N ALA A 252 -1.69 13.96 -13.81
CA ALA A 252 -0.87 15.14 -14.07
C ALA A 252 0.64 14.83 -14.04
N LEU A 253 1.11 14.04 -13.08
CA LEU A 253 2.52 13.68 -12.94
C LEU A 253 3.00 12.77 -14.07
N LEU A 254 2.15 11.89 -14.56
CA LEU A 254 2.43 10.90 -15.60
C LEU A 254 1.89 11.31 -16.99
N ALA A 255 1.46 12.56 -17.17
CA ALA A 255 0.86 13.03 -18.42
C ALA A 255 1.77 12.87 -19.65
N ALA A 256 3.09 12.92 -19.47
CA ALA A 256 4.08 12.70 -20.52
C ALA A 256 4.64 11.26 -20.53
N HIS A 257 4.16 10.40 -19.66
CA HIS A 257 4.64 9.02 -19.58
C HIS A 257 4.09 8.21 -20.76
N PRO A 258 4.94 7.49 -21.53
CA PRO A 258 4.51 6.84 -22.78
C PRO A 258 3.60 5.61 -22.55
N ASP A 259 3.60 5.04 -21.37
CA ASP A 259 2.89 3.80 -21.05
C ASP A 259 2.30 3.88 -19.63
N ALA A 260 1.34 4.79 -19.45
CA ALA A 260 0.55 4.93 -18.22
C ALA A 260 -0.94 4.81 -18.55
N ALA A 261 -1.62 3.95 -17.80
CA ALA A 261 -3.07 3.77 -17.88
C ALA A 261 -3.73 4.12 -16.53
N PHE A 262 -4.95 4.65 -16.60
CA PHE A 262 -5.68 5.17 -15.45
C PHE A 262 -7.11 4.66 -15.48
N HIS A 263 -7.56 3.98 -14.42
CA HIS A 263 -8.92 3.49 -14.28
C HIS A 263 -9.54 4.03 -12.99
N LEU A 264 -10.54 4.87 -13.13
CA LEU A 264 -11.39 5.33 -12.03
C LEU A 264 -12.70 4.56 -12.06
N TYR A 265 -12.94 3.74 -11.02
CA TYR A 265 -14.09 2.84 -10.97
C TYR A 265 -15.26 3.49 -10.24
N PRO A 266 -16.42 3.64 -10.91
CA PRO A 266 -17.59 4.22 -10.29
C PRO A 266 -18.17 3.29 -9.22
N GLY A 267 -18.50 3.87 -8.07
CA GLY A 267 -19.17 3.14 -6.98
C GLY A 267 -18.27 2.25 -6.14
N LEU A 268 -16.94 2.24 -6.34
CA LEU A 268 -16.01 1.42 -5.58
C LEU A 268 -15.27 2.23 -4.51
N ASN A 269 -15.00 1.58 -3.36
CA ASN A 269 -14.27 2.13 -2.23
C ASN A 269 -12.74 1.91 -2.34
N HIS A 270 -12.02 2.19 -1.25
CA HIS A 270 -10.56 2.01 -1.14
C HIS A 270 -10.08 0.58 -1.38
N LEU A 271 -10.90 -0.43 -1.08
CA LEU A 271 -10.60 -1.84 -1.35
C LEU A 271 -11.05 -2.29 -2.75
N LEU A 272 -11.50 -1.35 -3.60
CA LEU A 272 -12.13 -1.62 -4.91
C LEU A 272 -13.28 -2.64 -4.81
N MET A 273 -14.05 -2.48 -3.74
CA MET A 273 -15.30 -3.19 -3.46
C MET A 273 -16.47 -2.21 -3.54
N PRO A 274 -17.71 -2.66 -3.80
CA PRO A 274 -18.87 -1.76 -3.87
C PRO A 274 -19.06 -0.93 -2.60
N SER A 275 -19.28 0.37 -2.76
CA SER A 275 -19.61 1.31 -1.68
C SER A 275 -20.92 2.05 -1.99
N PRO A 276 -21.88 2.07 -1.08
CA PRO A 276 -23.11 2.83 -1.27
C PRO A 276 -22.92 4.35 -1.25
N THR A 277 -22.02 4.84 -0.40
CA THR A 277 -21.93 6.28 -0.09
C THR A 277 -20.56 6.91 -0.36
N GLY A 278 -19.46 6.19 -0.14
CA GLY A 278 -18.09 6.74 -0.11
C GLY A 278 -17.84 7.69 1.06
N ALA A 279 -18.71 7.70 2.07
CA ALA A 279 -18.59 8.61 3.21
C ALA A 279 -17.62 8.06 4.26
N ILE A 280 -16.67 8.89 4.72
CA ILE A 280 -15.69 8.49 5.75
C ILE A 280 -16.36 8.01 7.05
N ALA A 281 -17.52 8.54 7.40
CA ALA A 281 -18.27 8.13 8.59
C ALA A 281 -18.84 6.70 8.48
N GLU A 282 -19.07 6.20 7.26
CA GLU A 282 -19.68 4.90 6.99
C GLU A 282 -18.65 3.80 6.71
N VAL A 283 -17.40 4.16 6.49
CA VAL A 283 -16.34 3.26 6.03
C VAL A 283 -16.14 2.06 6.94
N LEU A 284 -16.17 2.25 8.26
CA LEU A 284 -16.00 1.15 9.21
C LEU A 284 -17.18 0.18 9.18
N HIS A 285 -18.40 0.71 8.94
CA HIS A 285 -19.59 -0.13 8.79
C HIS A 285 -19.55 -0.91 7.47
N GLU A 286 -19.16 -0.27 6.36
CA GLU A 286 -18.99 -0.93 5.07
C GLU A 286 -17.99 -2.09 5.15
N TYR A 287 -16.86 -1.87 5.81
CA TYR A 287 -15.81 -2.89 5.94
C TYR A 287 -16.21 -4.10 6.80
N GLN A 288 -17.27 -4.00 7.61
CA GLN A 288 -17.83 -5.15 8.32
C GLN A 288 -18.80 -5.98 7.46
N GLN A 289 -19.18 -5.50 6.28
CA GLN A 289 -20.01 -6.28 5.35
C GLN A 289 -19.11 -7.18 4.49
N PRO A 290 -19.43 -8.49 4.34
CA PRO A 290 -18.70 -9.37 3.45
C PRO A 290 -18.86 -8.90 2.00
N GLN A 291 -17.75 -8.63 1.35
CA GLN A 291 -17.68 -8.22 -0.05
C GLN A 291 -16.46 -8.86 -0.73
N ALA A 292 -16.36 -8.73 -2.02
CA ALA A 292 -15.21 -9.12 -2.82
C ALA A 292 -14.74 -7.97 -3.71
N VAL A 293 -13.48 -8.01 -4.11
CA VAL A 293 -12.93 -7.10 -5.12
C VAL A 293 -13.70 -7.24 -6.41
N ASP A 294 -14.03 -6.11 -7.04
CA ASP A 294 -14.78 -6.09 -8.28
C ASP A 294 -14.05 -6.88 -9.38
N SER A 295 -14.78 -7.72 -10.10
CA SER A 295 -14.21 -8.60 -11.12
C SER A 295 -13.62 -7.86 -12.31
N GLN A 296 -14.12 -6.65 -12.64
CA GLN A 296 -13.54 -5.82 -13.69
C GLN A 296 -12.16 -5.30 -13.30
N VAL A 297 -11.97 -4.95 -12.03
CA VAL A 297 -10.64 -4.55 -11.50
C VAL A 297 -9.63 -5.69 -11.67
N ILE A 298 -10.03 -6.92 -11.32
CA ILE A 298 -9.16 -8.09 -11.47
C ILE A 298 -8.82 -8.33 -12.94
N ALA A 299 -9.79 -8.18 -13.84
CA ALA A 299 -9.60 -8.34 -15.28
C ALA A 299 -8.68 -7.26 -15.87
N ASP A 300 -8.77 -6.02 -15.39
CA ASP A 300 -7.92 -4.91 -15.85
C ASP A 300 -6.46 -5.04 -15.39
N ILE A 301 -6.23 -5.76 -14.27
CA ILE A 301 -4.88 -6.08 -13.76
C ILE A 301 -4.23 -7.23 -14.55
N ALA A 302 -5.02 -8.20 -15.02
CA ALA A 302 -4.53 -9.43 -15.66
C ALA A 302 -4.02 -9.22 -17.09
#